data_d2fa2c695b471f6e2b7b276589ed0dfa
#
_entry.id   d2fa2c695b471f6e2b7b276589ed0dfa
#
_cell.length_a   1.000
_cell.length_b   1.000
_cell.length_c   1.000
_cell.angle_alpha   90.00
_cell.angle_beta   90.00
_cell.angle_gamma   90.00
#
_symmetry.space_group_name_H-M   'P 1'
#
loop_
_entity.id
_entity.type
_entity.pdbx_description
1 polymer ?
#
loop_
_entity_poly.entity_id
_entity_poly.type
_entity_poly.pdbx_seq_one_letter_code
_entity_poly.pdbx_strand_id
1 'polypeptide(L)'
;MKDRAMQALYLMALEPVSETTADSRSYGFRKERRCMDAVMQCHNILRKGYSPEWILEGDIKGCFDHISHEWLLANIPMDKAILRKWLKCGYIFNKQMFPTEEGTPQGGIISPTLANMTLDGLQKVLAEKYKRVRIKGKLYSPMVNLVRYADDFIITCENRETLEKEIKPLVADFMSERGLTLSEEKTVITNIHDGFDFLGFNIRKFGNEILTKPTKKAEKRFMENIRKVTKGHKGCKQESLIRMLNAKIRGWGAYYQHGATRDSFHRIDHQIFLALWQWAKRRHSKKGKQWIKDRYWHNIRGNSWTFAAKFKKSNGKEDQLTLLKLASSFPFLQYTQIKGDMNPFDADCRLYFNKRMKSKMLVTLKGRKSLLYLWEKQGRKCPICGEPIDTHKAWNVMPTVQDGRKCNLLIHDECFKLSRKNNGNKK
;
A
#
# COMPACT_ATOMS: atom_id res chain seq x y z
N MET A 1 15.08 22.85 3.35
CA MET A 1 15.19 22.40 1.95
C MET A 1 16.56 21.80 1.65
N LYS A 2 17.68 22.48 1.93
CA LYS A 2 19.05 21.98 1.66
C LYS A 2 19.32 20.62 2.29
N ASP A 3 19.00 20.42 3.58
CA ASP A 3 19.24 19.15 4.28
C ASP A 3 18.45 17.99 3.67
N ARG A 4 17.20 18.20 3.25
CA ARG A 4 16.41 17.18 2.56
C ARG A 4 16.97 16.82 1.19
N ALA A 5 17.48 17.80 0.43
CA ALA A 5 18.15 17.55 -0.84
C ALA A 5 19.44 16.73 -0.63
N MET A 6 20.20 17.09 0.42
CA MET A 6 21.39 16.34 0.83
C MET A 6 21.04 14.89 1.23
N GLN A 7 20.03 14.70 2.08
CA GLN A 7 19.55 13.37 2.45
C GLN A 7 19.12 12.56 1.23
N ALA A 8 18.46 13.18 0.24
CA ALA A 8 18.09 12.50 -1.00
C ALA A 8 19.30 12.07 -1.82
N LEU A 9 20.36 12.89 -1.88
CA LEU A 9 21.59 12.56 -2.57
C LEU A 9 22.29 11.35 -1.91
N TYR A 10 22.44 11.38 -0.59
CA TYR A 10 23.04 10.27 0.16
C TYR A 10 22.19 9.00 0.06
N LEU A 11 20.85 9.13 0.03
CA LEU A 11 19.95 8.00 -0.15
C LEU A 11 20.17 7.30 -1.50
N MET A 12 20.46 8.04 -2.57
CA MET A 12 20.74 7.45 -3.88
C MET A 12 21.94 6.49 -3.84
N ALA A 13 22.93 6.75 -2.98
CA ALA A 13 24.07 5.87 -2.78
C ALA A 13 23.80 4.76 -1.77
N LEU A 14 23.05 5.06 -0.68
CA LEU A 14 22.81 4.13 0.40
C LEU A 14 21.72 3.09 0.07
N GLU A 15 20.71 3.46 -0.70
CA GLU A 15 19.57 2.59 -1.02
C GLU A 15 19.99 1.29 -1.74
N PRO A 16 20.89 1.30 -2.75
CA PRO A 16 21.41 0.06 -3.35
C PRO A 16 22.13 -0.84 -2.35
N VAL A 17 22.92 -0.26 -1.45
CA VAL A 17 23.64 -1.00 -0.40
C VAL A 17 22.65 -1.63 0.58
N SER A 18 21.69 -0.85 1.07
CA SER A 18 20.61 -1.33 1.94
C SER A 18 19.83 -2.48 1.29
N GLU A 19 19.50 -2.37 0.00
CA GLU A 19 18.74 -3.42 -0.69
C GLU A 19 19.53 -4.72 -0.85
N THR A 20 20.85 -4.64 -0.96
CA THR A 20 21.72 -5.83 -1.07
C THR A 20 21.81 -6.62 0.24
N THR A 21 21.78 -5.95 1.39
CA THR A 21 21.89 -6.58 2.71
C THR A 21 20.54 -6.85 3.37
N ALA A 22 19.45 -6.36 2.78
CA ALA A 22 18.11 -6.42 3.35
C ALA A 22 17.57 -7.84 3.47
N ASP A 23 16.85 -8.09 4.53
CA ASP A 23 16.07 -9.31 4.70
C ASP A 23 15.10 -9.54 3.53
N SER A 24 15.12 -10.72 2.92
CA SER A 24 14.34 -11.02 1.71
C SER A 24 12.81 -10.91 1.92
N ARG A 25 12.34 -11.06 3.16
CA ARG A 25 10.94 -10.97 3.56
C ARG A 25 10.61 -9.69 4.32
N SER A 26 11.42 -8.65 4.15
CA SER A 26 11.16 -7.29 4.58
C SER A 26 10.61 -6.47 3.38
N TYR A 27 9.53 -5.70 3.58
CA TYR A 27 8.79 -5.07 2.48
C TYR A 27 8.58 -3.57 2.64
N GLY A 28 8.53 -3.05 3.86
CA GLY A 28 8.26 -1.64 4.12
C GLY A 28 9.38 -0.71 3.60
N PHE A 29 9.03 0.41 3.03
CA PHE A 29 9.93 1.46 2.54
C PHE A 29 10.99 1.01 1.50
N ARG A 30 10.84 -0.17 0.92
CA ARG A 30 11.76 -0.71 -0.08
C ARG A 30 11.19 -0.54 -1.49
N LYS A 31 12.07 -0.25 -2.43
CA LYS A 31 11.72 -0.05 -3.84
C LYS A 31 11.08 -1.31 -4.46
N GLU A 32 10.07 -1.12 -5.30
CA GLU A 32 9.29 -2.18 -5.95
C GLU A 32 8.51 -3.11 -5.01
N ARG A 33 8.59 -2.96 -3.69
CA ARG A 33 7.86 -3.74 -2.68
C ARG A 33 6.64 -2.96 -2.16
N ARG A 34 5.56 -3.69 -1.86
CA ARG A 34 4.28 -3.12 -1.43
C ARG A 34 3.73 -3.88 -0.22
N CYS A 35 2.82 -3.24 0.52
CA CYS A 35 2.08 -3.91 1.62
C CYS A 35 1.50 -5.27 1.18
N MET A 36 0.96 -5.34 -0.03
CA MET A 36 0.36 -6.57 -0.54
C MET A 36 1.39 -7.70 -0.73
N ASP A 37 2.67 -7.40 -0.99
CA ASP A 37 3.71 -8.42 -1.06
C ASP A 37 3.91 -9.08 0.32
N ALA A 38 3.86 -8.31 1.42
CA ALA A 38 3.95 -8.83 2.78
C ALA A 38 2.72 -9.68 3.14
N VAL A 39 1.51 -9.20 2.83
CA VAL A 39 0.26 -9.94 3.08
C VAL A 39 0.24 -11.25 2.29
N MET A 40 0.65 -11.23 1.02
CA MET A 40 0.74 -12.46 0.20
C MET A 40 1.82 -13.41 0.69
N GLN A 41 2.91 -12.89 1.28
CA GLN A 41 3.92 -13.74 1.91
C GLN A 41 3.34 -14.48 3.12
N CYS A 42 2.57 -13.81 3.97
CA CYS A 42 1.86 -14.45 5.07
C CYS A 42 0.90 -15.53 4.54
N HIS A 43 0.08 -15.20 3.53
CA HIS A 43 -0.81 -16.15 2.89
C HIS A 43 -0.05 -17.38 2.36
N ASN A 44 1.07 -17.19 1.67
CA ASN A 44 1.87 -18.27 1.09
C ASN A 44 2.52 -19.19 2.14
N ILE A 45 2.96 -18.61 3.28
CA ILE A 45 3.52 -19.38 4.40
C ILE A 45 2.44 -20.24 5.07
N LEU A 46 1.23 -19.70 5.21
CA LEU A 46 0.18 -20.27 6.08
C LEU A 46 -0.87 -21.11 5.32
N ARG A 47 -0.88 -21.12 3.98
CA ARG A 47 -1.95 -21.74 3.17
C ARG A 47 -1.95 -23.26 3.11
N LYS A 48 -0.84 -23.90 3.43
CA LYS A 48 -0.72 -25.37 3.32
C LYS A 48 -1.30 -26.05 4.55
N GLY A 49 -1.78 -27.29 4.39
CA GLY A 49 -2.32 -28.08 5.51
C GLY A 49 -1.32 -28.27 6.66
N TYR A 50 -0.04 -28.44 6.31
CA TYR A 50 1.08 -28.60 7.25
C TYR A 50 1.82 -27.27 7.54
N SER A 51 1.15 -26.12 7.42
CA SER A 51 1.75 -24.81 7.73
C SER A 51 1.80 -24.57 9.24
N PRO A 52 2.69 -23.67 9.71
CA PRO A 52 2.75 -23.32 11.12
C PRO A 52 1.42 -22.73 11.59
N GLU A 53 1.05 -23.00 12.83
CA GLU A 53 -0.24 -22.57 13.39
C GLU A 53 -0.11 -21.41 14.36
N TRP A 54 1.07 -21.14 14.89
CA TRP A 54 1.28 -20.09 15.86
C TRP A 54 2.01 -18.89 15.24
N ILE A 55 1.53 -17.71 15.55
CA ILE A 55 2.02 -16.44 15.02
C ILE A 55 2.33 -15.50 16.19
N LEU A 56 3.56 -14.98 16.23
CA LEU A 56 3.95 -13.84 17.06
C LEU A 56 3.71 -12.58 16.23
N GLU A 57 2.74 -11.76 16.61
CA GLU A 57 2.55 -10.39 16.12
C GLU A 57 3.48 -9.49 16.93
N GLY A 58 4.42 -8.81 16.30
CA GLY A 58 5.37 -7.94 16.97
C GLY A 58 5.24 -6.49 16.52
N ASP A 59 5.25 -5.58 17.49
CA ASP A 59 5.25 -4.13 17.29
C ASP A 59 6.41 -3.53 18.07
N ILE A 60 7.14 -2.59 17.48
CA ILE A 60 8.28 -1.92 18.10
C ILE A 60 7.82 -0.59 18.68
N LYS A 61 8.06 -0.38 19.97
CA LYS A 61 7.65 0.85 20.64
C LYS A 61 8.46 2.04 20.11
N GLY A 62 7.77 2.99 19.43
CA GLY A 62 8.39 4.20 18.92
C GLY A 62 9.65 3.96 18.07
N CYS A 63 9.60 3.02 17.13
CA CYS A 63 10.77 2.55 16.37
C CYS A 63 11.67 3.69 15.88
N PHE A 64 11.10 4.72 15.24
CA PHE A 64 11.87 5.85 14.71
C PHE A 64 12.45 6.76 15.81
N ASP A 65 11.88 6.74 17.00
CA ASP A 65 12.20 7.66 18.09
C ASP A 65 13.30 7.12 19.02
N HIS A 66 13.56 5.79 18.98
CA HIS A 66 14.46 5.12 19.93
C HIS A 66 15.67 4.40 19.33
N ILE A 67 15.87 4.46 17.99
CA ILE A 67 17.04 3.83 17.38
C ILE A 67 18.33 4.44 17.97
N SER A 68 19.24 3.59 18.47
CA SER A 68 20.52 4.03 19.03
C SER A 68 21.37 4.78 17.98
N HIS A 69 21.77 6.00 18.30
CA HIS A 69 22.69 6.78 17.47
C HIS A 69 24.07 6.11 17.35
N GLU A 70 24.55 5.48 18.44
CA GLU A 70 25.81 4.76 18.45
C GLU A 70 25.77 3.58 17.49
N TRP A 71 24.68 2.80 17.53
CA TRP A 71 24.50 1.70 16.61
C TRP A 71 24.48 2.17 15.14
N LEU A 72 23.73 3.24 14.85
CA LEU A 72 23.66 3.82 13.50
C LEU A 72 25.04 4.29 13.03
N LEU A 73 25.77 5.00 13.89
CA LEU A 73 27.12 5.51 13.57
C LEU A 73 28.13 4.36 13.36
N ALA A 74 28.00 3.24 14.05
CA ALA A 74 28.85 2.09 13.87
C ALA A 74 28.53 1.31 12.58
N ASN A 75 27.25 1.10 12.28
CA ASN A 75 26.81 0.10 11.29
C ASN A 75 26.40 0.68 9.93
N ILE A 76 25.97 1.95 9.83
CA ILE A 76 25.52 2.51 8.54
C ILE A 76 26.74 2.93 7.71
N PRO A 77 26.91 2.42 6.48
CA PRO A 77 28.07 2.70 5.62
C PRO A 77 27.92 4.05 4.89
N MET A 78 28.01 5.15 5.64
CA MET A 78 28.00 6.50 5.11
C MET A 78 28.93 7.41 5.93
N ASP A 79 29.15 8.66 5.46
CA ASP A 79 29.92 9.65 6.19
C ASP A 79 29.36 9.87 7.60
N LYS A 80 30.18 9.56 8.59
CA LYS A 80 29.78 9.58 10.02
C LYS A 80 29.58 11.00 10.55
N ALA A 81 30.32 11.99 10.02
CA ALA A 81 30.16 13.38 10.44
C ALA A 81 28.82 13.96 9.97
N ILE A 82 28.42 13.62 8.75
CA ILE A 82 27.13 14.04 8.20
C ILE A 82 25.98 13.29 8.88
N LEU A 83 26.11 11.97 9.05
CA LEU A 83 25.08 11.19 9.77
C LEU A 83 24.87 11.74 11.18
N ARG A 84 25.95 12.00 11.93
CA ARG A 84 25.88 12.57 13.29
C ARG A 84 25.16 13.91 13.32
N LYS A 85 25.42 14.80 12.33
CA LYS A 85 24.73 16.09 12.24
C LYS A 85 23.22 15.91 12.02
N TRP A 86 22.80 14.96 11.18
CA TRP A 86 21.37 14.70 10.97
C TRP A 86 20.70 14.08 12.19
N LEU A 87 21.35 13.16 12.87
CA LEU A 87 20.82 12.52 14.07
C LEU A 87 20.67 13.51 15.24
N LYS A 88 21.62 14.44 15.37
CA LYS A 88 21.65 15.45 16.45
C LYS A 88 21.02 16.79 16.10
N CYS A 89 20.34 16.92 14.95
CA CYS A 89 19.79 18.21 14.50
C CYS A 89 18.61 18.71 15.36
N GLY A 90 18.02 17.86 16.20
CA GLY A 90 16.87 18.20 16.99
C GLY A 90 15.57 18.38 16.17
N TYR A 91 14.51 18.73 16.83
CA TYR A 91 13.22 19.06 16.20
C TYR A 91 12.61 20.29 16.87
N ILE A 92 11.80 21.00 16.10
CA ILE A 92 11.08 22.20 16.58
C ILE A 92 9.64 21.82 16.89
N PHE A 93 9.25 22.00 18.16
CA PHE A 93 7.88 21.83 18.60
C PHE A 93 7.43 23.09 19.35
N ASN A 94 6.29 23.63 19.02
CA ASN A 94 5.75 24.89 19.58
C ASN A 94 6.77 26.06 19.55
N LYS A 95 7.55 26.19 18.46
CA LYS A 95 8.62 27.19 18.28
C LYS A 95 9.83 27.05 19.24
N GLN A 96 9.92 25.97 19.97
CA GLN A 96 11.09 25.62 20.79
C GLN A 96 11.85 24.48 20.14
N MET A 97 13.18 24.51 20.25
CA MET A 97 14.07 23.48 19.73
C MET A 97 14.36 22.46 20.82
N PHE A 98 14.14 21.19 20.50
CA PHE A 98 14.44 20.05 21.38
C PHE A 98 15.59 19.24 20.77
N PRO A 99 16.62 18.89 21.57
CA PRO A 99 17.69 18.01 21.11
C PRO A 99 17.15 16.61 20.84
N THR A 100 17.80 15.88 19.94
CA THR A 100 17.55 14.45 19.69
C THR A 100 18.75 13.67 20.23
N GLU A 101 18.56 12.82 21.23
CA GLU A 101 19.62 11.99 21.83
C GLU A 101 19.60 10.57 21.25
N GLU A 102 18.45 10.13 20.78
CA GLU A 102 18.20 8.84 20.13
C GLU A 102 17.20 9.00 18.96
N GLY A 103 17.05 7.97 18.16
CA GLY A 103 16.09 7.93 17.07
C GLY A 103 16.56 8.63 15.78
N THR A 104 15.67 8.63 14.79
CA THR A 104 15.88 9.29 13.51
C THR A 104 14.81 10.36 13.29
N PRO A 105 15.14 11.52 12.68
CA PRO A 105 14.18 12.59 12.50
C PRO A 105 12.93 12.12 11.74
N GLN A 106 11.75 12.24 12.36
CA GLN A 106 10.49 11.91 11.70
C GLN A 106 10.27 12.82 10.48
N GLY A 107 10.02 12.19 9.31
CA GLY A 107 9.88 12.89 8.04
C GLY A 107 11.21 13.23 7.34
N GLY A 108 12.33 12.72 7.83
CA GLY A 108 13.60 12.68 7.09
C GLY A 108 13.49 11.75 5.87
N ILE A 109 14.07 12.15 4.74
CA ILE A 109 14.02 11.35 3.50
C ILE A 109 14.77 10.03 3.66
N ILE A 110 15.88 10.03 4.40
CA ILE A 110 16.76 8.88 4.62
C ILE A 110 16.30 8.00 5.80
N SER A 111 15.51 8.54 6.73
CA SER A 111 15.13 7.85 7.97
C SER A 111 14.48 6.47 7.77
N PRO A 112 13.59 6.25 6.78
CA PRO A 112 13.02 4.93 6.54
C PRO A 112 14.06 3.87 6.14
N THR A 113 15.08 4.26 5.39
CA THR A 113 16.19 3.36 4.99
C THR A 113 17.08 3.04 6.19
N LEU A 114 17.41 4.04 7.03
CA LEU A 114 18.16 3.82 8.27
C LEU A 114 17.42 2.85 9.20
N ALA A 115 16.11 3.03 9.40
CA ALA A 115 15.29 2.13 10.20
C ALA A 115 15.26 0.70 9.61
N ASN A 116 15.15 0.55 8.30
CA ASN A 116 15.23 -0.78 7.68
C ASN A 116 16.58 -1.44 7.92
N MET A 117 17.69 -0.73 7.70
CA MET A 117 19.04 -1.26 7.92
C MET A 117 19.27 -1.63 9.41
N THR A 118 18.64 -0.92 10.34
CA THR A 118 18.66 -1.26 11.77
C THR A 118 17.95 -2.58 12.07
N LEU A 119 16.83 -2.84 11.38
CA LEU A 119 15.99 -4.02 11.62
C LEU A 119 16.37 -5.23 10.75
N ASP A 120 17.18 -5.03 9.71
CA ASP A 120 17.64 -6.10 8.85
C ASP A 120 18.67 -7.00 9.56
N GLY A 121 18.69 -8.27 9.17
CA GLY A 121 19.48 -9.31 9.79
C GLY A 121 18.70 -10.20 10.76
N LEU A 122 17.53 -9.77 11.26
CA LEU A 122 16.69 -10.60 12.12
C LEU A 122 16.25 -11.90 11.44
N GLN A 123 15.91 -11.84 10.13
CA GLN A 123 15.57 -13.04 9.36
C GLN A 123 16.72 -14.03 9.32
N LYS A 124 17.95 -13.55 9.19
CA LYS A 124 19.17 -14.38 9.18
C LYS A 124 19.39 -15.05 10.53
N VAL A 125 19.31 -14.30 11.62
CA VAL A 125 19.47 -14.82 13.01
C VAL A 125 18.45 -15.93 13.26
N LEU A 126 17.18 -15.72 12.91
CA LEU A 126 16.12 -16.73 13.06
C LEU A 126 16.38 -17.96 12.16
N ALA A 127 16.80 -17.77 10.91
CA ALA A 127 17.06 -18.85 9.98
C ALA A 127 18.29 -19.70 10.41
N GLU A 128 19.28 -19.09 11.02
CA GLU A 128 20.46 -19.79 11.53
C GLU A 128 20.16 -20.63 12.76
N LYS A 129 19.38 -20.08 13.72
CA LYS A 129 19.03 -20.78 14.97
C LYS A 129 18.00 -21.89 14.73
N TYR A 130 17.03 -21.68 13.85
CA TYR A 130 15.90 -22.60 13.63
C TYR A 130 15.99 -23.32 12.27
N LYS A 131 17.18 -23.82 11.93
CA LYS A 131 17.38 -24.64 10.74
C LYS A 131 16.60 -25.96 10.82
N ARG A 132 16.32 -26.52 9.67
CA ARG A 132 15.81 -27.89 9.57
C ARG A 132 16.87 -28.86 10.10
N VAL A 133 16.47 -29.73 11.01
CA VAL A 133 17.35 -30.73 11.63
C VAL A 133 16.81 -32.14 11.43
N ARG A 134 17.67 -33.14 11.42
CA ARG A 134 17.25 -34.54 11.43
C ARG A 134 17.21 -35.05 12.87
N ILE A 135 16.01 -35.45 13.33
CA ILE A 135 15.78 -36.05 14.63
C ILE A 135 15.33 -37.49 14.41
N LYS A 136 16.08 -38.45 14.95
CA LYS A 136 15.79 -39.91 14.75
C LYS A 136 15.51 -40.28 13.30
N GLY A 137 16.33 -39.76 12.36
CA GLY A 137 16.21 -40.03 10.92
C GLY A 137 15.11 -39.26 10.18
N LYS A 138 14.19 -38.60 10.87
CA LYS A 138 13.11 -37.77 10.29
C LYS A 138 13.53 -36.30 10.23
N LEU A 139 13.20 -35.63 9.11
CA LEU A 139 13.45 -34.20 8.94
C LEU A 139 12.42 -33.41 9.74
N TYR A 140 12.89 -32.70 10.75
CA TYR A 140 12.07 -31.78 11.55
C TYR A 140 12.37 -30.33 11.14
N SER A 141 11.32 -29.49 11.06
CA SER A 141 11.43 -28.06 10.80
C SER A 141 10.51 -27.31 11.75
N PRO A 142 11.03 -26.44 12.61
CA PRO A 142 10.20 -25.62 13.52
C PRO A 142 9.36 -24.58 12.79
N MET A 143 9.45 -24.48 11.45
CA MET A 143 8.66 -23.60 10.58
C MET A 143 8.70 -22.13 10.97
N VAL A 144 9.86 -21.67 11.46
CA VAL A 144 10.06 -20.27 11.82
C VAL A 144 10.24 -19.44 10.56
N ASN A 145 9.36 -18.45 10.37
CA ASN A 145 9.41 -17.52 9.26
C ASN A 145 9.13 -16.11 9.75
N LEU A 146 9.95 -15.15 9.33
CA LEU A 146 9.73 -13.72 9.55
C LEU A 146 9.06 -13.10 8.31
N VAL A 147 8.08 -12.25 8.52
CA VAL A 147 7.56 -11.30 7.52
C VAL A 147 7.48 -9.94 8.16
N ARG A 148 8.18 -8.95 7.60
CA ARG A 148 8.29 -7.60 8.16
C ARG A 148 7.84 -6.52 7.17
N TYR A 149 7.13 -5.54 7.67
CA TYR A 149 6.79 -4.32 6.95
C TYR A 149 7.10 -3.10 7.83
N ALA A 150 8.26 -2.49 7.64
CA ALA A 150 8.81 -1.47 8.53
C ALA A 150 8.96 -2.00 9.97
N ASP A 151 8.27 -1.39 10.93
CA ASP A 151 8.21 -1.75 12.34
C ASP A 151 7.19 -2.86 12.67
N ASP A 152 6.19 -3.05 11.82
CA ASP A 152 5.24 -4.16 11.95
C ASP A 152 5.85 -5.47 11.44
N PHE A 153 5.84 -6.53 12.24
CA PHE A 153 6.32 -7.85 11.81
C PHE A 153 5.53 -9.00 12.40
N ILE A 154 5.56 -10.13 11.71
CA ILE A 154 5.07 -11.39 12.23
C ILE A 154 6.16 -12.46 12.16
N ILE A 155 6.17 -13.36 13.15
CA ILE A 155 7.00 -14.56 13.13
C ILE A 155 6.10 -15.76 13.31
N THR A 156 6.20 -16.74 12.41
CA THR A 156 5.45 -17.99 12.51
C THR A 156 6.29 -19.07 13.16
N CYS A 157 5.66 -20.02 13.85
CA CYS A 157 6.29 -21.23 14.37
C CYS A 157 5.26 -22.35 14.47
N GLU A 158 5.72 -23.61 14.46
CA GLU A 158 4.89 -24.78 14.71
C GLU A 158 4.40 -24.80 16.16
N ASN A 159 5.20 -24.34 17.10
CA ASN A 159 4.98 -24.50 18.53
C ASN A 159 4.86 -23.15 19.25
N ARG A 160 3.83 -23.01 20.10
CA ARG A 160 3.59 -21.80 20.90
C ARG A 160 4.71 -21.55 21.92
N GLU A 161 5.15 -22.61 22.60
CA GLU A 161 6.16 -22.49 23.65
C GLU A 161 7.49 -21.96 23.10
N THR A 162 7.89 -22.42 21.91
CA THR A 162 9.08 -21.95 21.21
C THR A 162 8.98 -20.45 20.88
N LEU A 163 7.80 -19.97 20.48
CA LEU A 163 7.59 -18.53 20.26
C LEU A 163 7.75 -17.74 21.57
N GLU A 164 7.17 -18.23 22.66
CA GLU A 164 7.11 -17.51 23.92
C GLU A 164 8.44 -17.55 24.68
N LYS A 165 9.06 -18.74 24.79
CA LYS A 165 10.23 -18.95 25.63
C LYS A 165 11.58 -18.72 24.93
N GLU A 166 11.62 -18.83 23.60
CA GLU A 166 12.88 -18.75 22.86
C GLU A 166 12.89 -17.61 21.82
N ILE A 167 11.87 -17.50 20.96
CA ILE A 167 11.88 -16.55 19.86
C ILE A 167 11.62 -15.13 20.36
N LYS A 168 10.62 -14.93 21.21
CA LYS A 168 10.32 -13.60 21.77
C LYS A 168 11.49 -13.00 22.53
N PRO A 169 12.20 -13.71 23.45
CA PRO A 169 13.42 -13.21 24.06
C PRO A 169 14.52 -12.90 23.05
N LEU A 170 14.79 -13.80 22.11
CA LEU A 170 15.81 -13.59 21.07
C LEU A 170 15.54 -12.33 20.24
N VAL A 171 14.27 -12.07 19.89
CA VAL A 171 13.89 -10.85 19.19
C VAL A 171 14.06 -9.63 20.09
N ALA A 172 13.74 -9.73 21.39
CA ALA A 172 13.94 -8.66 22.35
C ALA A 172 15.41 -8.29 22.50
N ASP A 173 16.30 -9.30 22.60
CA ASP A 173 17.75 -9.09 22.66
C ASP A 173 18.28 -8.43 21.38
N PHE A 174 17.86 -8.92 20.20
CA PHE A 174 18.20 -8.32 18.90
C PHE A 174 17.79 -6.85 18.81
N MET A 175 16.60 -6.51 19.32
CA MET A 175 16.11 -5.12 19.35
C MET A 175 16.87 -4.27 20.37
N SER A 176 17.16 -4.81 21.55
CA SER A 176 17.88 -4.11 22.63
C SER A 176 19.27 -3.64 22.20
N GLU A 177 20.02 -4.45 21.46
CA GLU A 177 21.33 -4.06 20.90
C GLU A 177 21.25 -2.80 20.00
N ARG A 178 20.07 -2.50 19.48
CA ARG A 178 19.78 -1.38 18.58
C ARG A 178 19.08 -0.21 19.25
N GLY A 179 18.93 -0.28 20.59
CA GLY A 179 18.20 0.71 21.39
C GLY A 179 16.68 0.59 21.28
N LEU A 180 16.17 -0.50 20.71
CA LEU A 180 14.75 -0.70 20.47
C LEU A 180 14.12 -1.64 21.50
N THR A 181 12.82 -1.45 21.75
CA THR A 181 12.06 -2.26 22.71
C THR A 181 10.76 -2.74 22.06
N LEU A 182 10.40 -4.00 22.27
CA LEU A 182 9.10 -4.52 21.86
C LEU A 182 7.97 -3.90 22.69
N SER A 183 6.85 -3.62 22.05
CA SER A 183 5.63 -3.20 22.73
C SER A 183 4.98 -4.42 23.38
N GLU A 184 5.01 -4.53 24.70
CA GLU A 184 4.40 -5.67 25.42
C GLU A 184 2.90 -5.77 25.17
N GLU A 185 2.20 -4.64 25.11
CA GLU A 185 0.75 -4.58 24.89
C GLU A 185 0.32 -5.06 23.50
N LYS A 186 1.20 -4.88 22.50
CA LYS A 186 0.90 -5.19 21.09
C LYS A 186 1.64 -6.42 20.58
N THR A 187 2.57 -6.97 21.39
CA THR A 187 3.28 -8.20 21.03
C THR A 187 2.52 -9.39 21.55
N VAL A 188 1.73 -10.03 20.67
CA VAL A 188 0.78 -11.08 21.03
C VAL A 188 1.09 -12.36 20.26
N ILE A 189 0.86 -13.51 20.90
CA ILE A 189 0.93 -14.83 20.24
C ILE A 189 -0.48 -15.33 19.98
N THR A 190 -0.80 -15.51 18.70
CA THR A 190 -2.14 -15.86 18.21
C THR A 190 -2.10 -17.18 17.44
N ASN A 191 -3.15 -18.01 17.57
CA ASN A 191 -3.33 -19.17 16.70
C ASN A 191 -3.97 -18.73 15.38
N ILE A 192 -3.54 -19.32 14.25
CA ILE A 192 -4.05 -18.98 12.91
C ILE A 192 -5.56 -19.25 12.76
N HIS A 193 -6.11 -20.19 13.53
CA HIS A 193 -7.55 -20.47 13.53
C HIS A 193 -8.37 -19.39 14.24
N ASP A 194 -7.77 -18.62 15.15
CA ASP A 194 -8.38 -17.41 15.73
C ASP A 194 -8.23 -16.21 14.78
N GLY A 195 -7.13 -16.22 14.00
CA GLY A 195 -6.78 -15.18 13.04
C GLY A 195 -6.07 -13.99 13.67
N PHE A 196 -5.25 -13.34 12.89
CA PHE A 196 -4.46 -12.17 13.30
C PHE A 196 -4.63 -11.01 12.31
N ASP A 197 -4.33 -9.81 12.77
CA ASP A 197 -4.43 -8.58 11.99
C ASP A 197 -3.04 -8.10 11.55
N PHE A 198 -2.81 -8.01 10.23
CA PHE A 198 -1.56 -7.52 9.68
C PHE A 198 -1.82 -6.55 8.52
N LEU A 199 -1.26 -5.36 8.59
CA LEU A 199 -1.37 -4.30 7.57
C LEU A 199 -2.83 -4.01 7.15
N GLY A 200 -3.75 -4.03 8.11
CA GLY A 200 -5.17 -3.77 7.87
C GLY A 200 -5.96 -4.96 7.29
N PHE A 201 -5.31 -6.10 7.13
CA PHE A 201 -5.96 -7.37 6.76
C PHE A 201 -6.05 -8.30 7.98
N ASN A 202 -7.18 -8.93 8.15
CA ASN A 202 -7.33 -10.09 9.03
C ASN A 202 -7.03 -11.35 8.22
N ILE A 203 -6.06 -12.12 8.68
CA ILE A 203 -5.61 -13.37 8.06
C ILE A 203 -6.01 -14.50 8.99
N ARG A 204 -6.86 -15.41 8.51
CA ARG A 204 -7.43 -16.49 9.32
C ARG A 204 -7.58 -17.76 8.52
N LYS A 205 -7.32 -18.92 9.14
CA LYS A 205 -7.50 -20.24 8.55
C LYS A 205 -8.83 -20.85 9.00
N PHE A 206 -9.58 -21.33 8.02
CA PHE A 206 -10.85 -22.05 8.21
C PHE A 206 -10.70 -23.45 7.63
N GLY A 207 -10.57 -24.46 8.48
CA GLY A 207 -10.16 -25.77 8.03
C GLY A 207 -8.81 -25.71 7.30
N ASN A 208 -8.78 -26.10 6.03
CA ASN A 208 -7.57 -26.05 5.20
C ASN A 208 -7.43 -24.77 4.34
N GLU A 209 -8.42 -23.88 4.37
CA GLU A 209 -8.42 -22.66 3.57
C GLU A 209 -8.02 -21.44 4.41
N ILE A 210 -7.13 -20.62 3.87
CA ILE A 210 -6.77 -19.35 4.48
C ILE A 210 -7.50 -18.21 3.78
N LEU A 211 -8.14 -17.37 4.58
CA LEU A 211 -8.85 -16.18 4.09
C LEU A 211 -8.15 -14.92 4.56
N THR A 212 -8.03 -13.99 3.64
CA THR A 212 -7.45 -12.65 3.88
C THR A 212 -8.55 -11.62 3.62
N LYS A 213 -9.03 -10.94 4.67
CA LYS A 213 -10.15 -9.99 4.62
C LYS A 213 -9.73 -8.65 5.23
N PRO A 214 -10.42 -7.53 4.91
CA PRO A 214 -10.24 -6.28 5.66
C PRO A 214 -10.54 -6.50 7.14
N THR A 215 -9.75 -5.87 8.03
CA THR A 215 -10.06 -5.91 9.46
C THR A 215 -11.35 -5.14 9.75
N LYS A 216 -12.09 -5.55 10.78
CA LYS A 216 -13.28 -4.81 11.26
C LYS A 216 -12.94 -3.36 11.59
N LYS A 217 -11.75 -3.10 12.15
CA LYS A 217 -11.23 -1.77 12.45
C LYS A 217 -11.05 -0.94 11.17
N ALA A 218 -10.52 -1.53 10.10
CA ALA A 218 -10.35 -0.87 8.80
C ALA A 218 -11.70 -0.53 8.14
N GLU A 219 -12.67 -1.45 8.16
CA GLU A 219 -14.03 -1.22 7.67
C GLU A 219 -14.70 -0.06 8.45
N LYS A 220 -14.63 -0.10 9.79
CA LYS A 220 -15.19 0.94 10.66
C LYS A 220 -14.58 2.31 10.35
N ARG A 221 -13.23 2.41 10.30
CA ARG A 221 -12.52 3.64 9.99
C ARG A 221 -12.87 4.18 8.61
N PHE A 222 -13.01 3.30 7.61
CA PHE A 222 -13.42 3.71 6.27
C PHE A 222 -14.84 4.31 6.29
N MET A 223 -15.79 3.64 6.95
CA MET A 223 -17.16 4.15 7.07
C MET A 223 -17.27 5.45 7.88
N GLU A 224 -16.45 5.63 8.91
CA GLU A 224 -16.33 6.91 9.63
C GLU A 224 -15.88 8.02 8.68
N ASN A 225 -14.89 7.77 7.83
CA ASN A 225 -14.44 8.73 6.82
C ASN A 225 -15.50 9.05 5.77
N ILE A 226 -16.30 8.09 5.33
CA ILE A 226 -17.45 8.30 4.44
C ILE A 226 -18.52 9.17 5.14
N ARG A 227 -18.86 8.84 6.39
CA ARG A 227 -19.82 9.58 7.19
C ARG A 227 -19.34 11.01 7.48
N LYS A 228 -18.06 11.23 7.73
CA LYS A 228 -17.46 12.55 7.92
C LYS A 228 -17.66 13.42 6.67
N VAL A 229 -17.43 12.86 5.48
CA VAL A 229 -17.66 13.58 4.21
C VAL A 229 -19.14 13.91 4.02
N THR A 230 -20.06 12.94 4.18
CA THR A 230 -21.50 13.16 3.98
C THR A 230 -22.12 14.11 5.01
N LYS A 231 -21.65 14.09 6.26
CA LYS A 231 -22.10 15.01 7.32
C LYS A 231 -21.52 16.41 7.17
N GLY A 232 -20.24 16.52 6.80
CA GLY A 232 -19.54 17.81 6.65
C GLY A 232 -19.99 18.61 5.42
N HIS A 233 -20.47 17.92 4.37
CA HIS A 233 -20.82 18.56 3.09
C HIS A 233 -22.32 18.49 2.80
N LYS A 234 -23.15 18.93 3.75
CA LYS A 234 -24.63 18.90 3.63
C LYS A 234 -25.16 19.72 2.45
N GLY A 235 -24.56 20.89 2.20
CA GLY A 235 -24.98 21.85 1.17
C GLY A 235 -24.31 21.69 -0.20
N CYS A 236 -23.32 20.80 -0.35
CA CYS A 236 -22.57 20.69 -1.60
C CYS A 236 -23.40 20.11 -2.77
N LYS A 237 -23.01 20.42 -4.01
CA LYS A 237 -23.59 19.79 -5.20
C LYS A 237 -23.34 18.27 -5.17
N GLN A 238 -24.32 17.49 -5.68
CA GLN A 238 -24.21 16.02 -5.77
C GLN A 238 -22.96 15.58 -6.51
N GLU A 239 -22.61 16.27 -7.59
CA GLU A 239 -21.39 15.99 -8.36
C GLU A 239 -20.13 16.09 -7.49
N SER A 240 -19.98 17.16 -6.72
CA SER A 240 -18.83 17.37 -5.83
C SER A 240 -18.75 16.29 -4.77
N LEU A 241 -19.89 15.88 -4.19
CA LEU A 241 -19.94 14.78 -3.24
C LEU A 241 -19.47 13.46 -3.86
N ILE A 242 -19.96 13.14 -5.06
CA ILE A 242 -19.55 11.92 -5.79
C ILE A 242 -18.05 11.92 -6.05
N ARG A 243 -17.46 13.05 -6.46
CA ARG A 243 -16.00 13.13 -6.69
C ARG A 243 -15.20 12.85 -5.42
N MET A 244 -15.58 13.45 -4.30
CA MET A 244 -14.92 13.24 -3.00
C MET A 244 -15.04 11.79 -2.53
N LEU A 245 -16.23 11.19 -2.65
CA LEU A 245 -16.45 9.79 -2.25
C LEU A 245 -15.75 8.82 -3.17
N ASN A 246 -15.79 9.04 -4.49
CA ASN A 246 -15.13 8.16 -5.47
C ASN A 246 -13.61 8.10 -5.26
N ALA A 247 -12.96 9.19 -4.84
CA ALA A 247 -11.55 9.18 -4.53
C ALA A 247 -11.24 8.20 -3.35
N LYS A 248 -12.05 8.28 -2.29
CA LYS A 248 -11.93 7.39 -1.12
C LYS A 248 -12.27 5.93 -1.44
N ILE A 249 -13.38 5.69 -2.16
CA ILE A 249 -13.83 4.36 -2.57
C ILE A 249 -12.77 3.70 -3.47
N ARG A 250 -12.19 4.46 -4.40
CA ARG A 250 -11.15 3.95 -5.30
C ARG A 250 -9.90 3.53 -4.54
N GLY A 251 -9.40 4.36 -3.63
CA GLY A 251 -8.22 4.02 -2.84
C GLY A 251 -8.43 2.77 -1.98
N TRP A 252 -9.56 2.70 -1.27
CA TRP A 252 -9.90 1.58 -0.40
C TRP A 252 -10.16 0.29 -1.19
N GLY A 253 -10.95 0.36 -2.26
CA GLY A 253 -11.24 -0.78 -3.14
C GLY A 253 -9.98 -1.34 -3.80
N ALA A 254 -9.11 -0.48 -4.34
CA ALA A 254 -7.85 -0.90 -4.96
C ALA A 254 -6.89 -1.57 -3.95
N TYR A 255 -6.88 -1.13 -2.69
CA TYR A 255 -6.05 -1.73 -1.65
C TYR A 255 -6.51 -3.15 -1.29
N TYR A 256 -7.82 -3.35 -1.13
CA TYR A 256 -8.38 -4.61 -0.62
C TYR A 256 -8.80 -5.62 -1.70
N GLN A 257 -8.88 -5.27 -2.99
CA GLN A 257 -9.39 -6.14 -4.07
C GLN A 257 -8.63 -7.47 -4.26
N HIS A 258 -7.47 -7.63 -3.62
CA HIS A 258 -6.64 -8.82 -3.71
C HIS A 258 -6.98 -9.90 -2.67
N GLY A 259 -7.89 -9.62 -1.76
CA GLY A 259 -8.34 -10.53 -0.71
C GLY A 259 -9.74 -11.11 -0.94
N ALA A 260 -10.21 -11.93 -0.02
CA ALA A 260 -11.57 -12.48 0.01
C ALA A 260 -12.56 -11.41 0.51
N THR A 261 -12.77 -10.36 -0.26
CA THR A 261 -13.42 -9.12 0.18
C THR A 261 -14.85 -8.92 -0.29
N ARG A 262 -15.41 -9.87 -1.05
CA ARG A 262 -16.74 -9.75 -1.66
C ARG A 262 -17.83 -9.35 -0.66
N ASP A 263 -17.94 -10.06 0.46
CA ASP A 263 -18.96 -9.79 1.47
C ASP A 263 -18.74 -8.46 2.18
N SER A 264 -17.47 -8.12 2.45
CA SER A 264 -17.09 -6.81 3.01
C SER A 264 -17.48 -5.67 2.07
N PHE A 265 -17.23 -5.81 0.79
CA PHE A 265 -17.58 -4.81 -0.23
C PHE A 265 -19.10 -4.62 -0.32
N HIS A 266 -19.89 -5.68 -0.33
CA HIS A 266 -21.35 -5.60 -0.33
C HIS A 266 -21.89 -4.92 0.94
N ARG A 267 -21.38 -5.27 2.13
CA ARG A 267 -21.77 -4.63 3.38
C ARG A 267 -21.47 -3.14 3.38
N ILE A 268 -20.29 -2.76 2.91
CA ILE A 268 -19.85 -1.36 2.87
C ILE A 268 -20.65 -0.58 1.83
N ASP A 269 -20.90 -1.13 0.64
CA ASP A 269 -21.75 -0.51 -0.39
C ASP A 269 -23.16 -0.20 0.15
N HIS A 270 -23.72 -1.12 0.92
CA HIS A 270 -25.00 -0.90 1.59
C HIS A 270 -24.93 0.21 2.64
N GLN A 271 -23.89 0.26 3.46
CA GLN A 271 -23.71 1.33 4.44
C GLN A 271 -23.47 2.70 3.79
N ILE A 272 -22.76 2.73 2.66
CA ILE A 272 -22.59 3.97 1.86
C ILE A 272 -23.95 4.42 1.33
N PHE A 273 -24.76 3.49 0.81
CA PHE A 273 -26.13 3.81 0.37
C PHE A 273 -26.94 4.43 1.51
N LEU A 274 -26.95 3.85 2.70
CA LEU A 274 -27.66 4.38 3.86
C LEU A 274 -27.17 5.78 4.26
N ALA A 275 -25.86 6.02 4.22
CA ALA A 275 -25.28 7.33 4.51
C ALA A 275 -25.72 8.41 3.50
N LEU A 276 -25.77 8.05 2.21
CA LEU A 276 -26.24 8.92 1.14
C LEU A 276 -27.75 9.17 1.20
N TRP A 277 -28.51 8.15 1.55
CA TRP A 277 -29.95 8.29 1.75
C TRP A 277 -30.25 9.28 2.87
N GLN A 278 -29.55 9.18 3.98
CA GLN A 278 -29.66 10.13 5.08
C GLN A 278 -29.21 11.55 4.68
N TRP A 279 -28.13 11.68 3.88
CA TRP A 279 -27.70 12.96 3.34
C TRP A 279 -28.78 13.61 2.47
N ALA A 280 -29.38 12.86 1.54
CA ALA A 280 -30.44 13.34 0.67
C ALA A 280 -31.74 13.71 1.43
N LYS A 281 -32.13 12.88 2.41
CA LYS A 281 -33.30 13.11 3.26
C LYS A 281 -33.16 14.38 4.11
N ARG A 282 -31.98 14.61 4.68
CA ARG A 282 -31.72 15.85 5.46
C ARG A 282 -31.75 17.10 4.60
N ARG A 283 -31.35 16.97 3.35
CA ARG A 283 -31.37 18.10 2.39
C ARG A 283 -32.78 18.47 1.94
N HIS A 284 -33.68 17.50 1.94
CA HIS A 284 -35.05 17.65 1.46
C HIS A 284 -36.06 17.05 2.48
N SER A 285 -36.07 17.61 3.68
CA SER A 285 -36.87 17.10 4.80
C SER A 285 -38.37 17.05 4.52
N LYS A 286 -38.87 17.97 3.68
CA LYS A 286 -40.29 18.10 3.30
C LYS A 286 -40.67 17.24 2.06
N LYS A 287 -39.73 16.50 1.43
CA LYS A 287 -40.01 15.71 0.24
C LYS A 287 -40.15 14.20 0.56
N GLY A 288 -41.04 13.53 -0.17
CA GLY A 288 -41.27 12.10 -0.02
C GLY A 288 -40.13 11.26 -0.51
N LYS A 289 -40.11 9.97 -0.11
CA LYS A 289 -39.06 9.01 -0.46
C LYS A 289 -38.90 8.83 -1.97
N GLN A 290 -40.00 8.76 -2.73
CA GLN A 290 -39.98 8.60 -4.18
C GLN A 290 -39.32 9.78 -4.85
N TRP A 291 -39.69 11.01 -4.46
CA TRP A 291 -39.06 12.23 -5.00
C TRP A 291 -37.55 12.25 -4.76
N ILE A 292 -37.10 11.87 -3.55
CA ILE A 292 -35.68 11.78 -3.22
C ILE A 292 -34.97 10.75 -4.10
N LYS A 293 -35.59 9.58 -4.29
CA LYS A 293 -35.06 8.54 -5.17
C LYS A 293 -34.88 9.08 -6.59
N ASP A 294 -35.94 9.64 -7.19
CA ASP A 294 -35.94 10.11 -8.58
C ASP A 294 -34.98 11.28 -8.80
N ARG A 295 -34.74 12.10 -7.75
CA ARG A 295 -33.79 13.21 -7.79
C ARG A 295 -32.33 12.77 -7.78
N TYR A 296 -31.97 11.72 -7.04
CA TYR A 296 -30.59 11.39 -6.74
C TYR A 296 -30.12 10.04 -7.28
N TRP A 297 -31.04 9.09 -7.50
CA TRP A 297 -30.75 7.77 -8.02
C TRP A 297 -31.41 7.59 -9.39
N HIS A 298 -30.60 7.15 -10.35
CA HIS A 298 -31.04 7.00 -11.73
C HIS A 298 -30.83 5.58 -12.22
N ASN A 299 -31.61 5.18 -13.22
CA ASN A 299 -31.35 3.91 -13.92
C ASN A 299 -30.17 4.10 -14.88
N ILE A 300 -29.07 3.40 -14.60
CA ILE A 300 -27.87 3.43 -15.42
C ILE A 300 -27.44 2.00 -15.69
N ARG A 301 -27.41 1.61 -16.94
CA ARG A 301 -27.04 0.26 -17.38
C ARG A 301 -27.84 -0.83 -16.66
N GLY A 302 -29.14 -0.66 -16.54
CA GLY A 302 -30.04 -1.62 -15.88
C GLY A 302 -30.09 -1.55 -14.36
N ASN A 303 -29.28 -0.72 -13.72
CA ASN A 303 -29.31 -0.54 -12.26
C ASN A 303 -30.06 0.75 -11.91
N SER A 304 -31.30 0.60 -11.39
CA SER A 304 -32.20 1.73 -11.06
C SER A 304 -31.80 2.48 -9.77
N TRP A 305 -30.87 1.97 -8.99
CA TRP A 305 -30.39 2.56 -7.74
C TRP A 305 -28.95 3.05 -7.85
N THR A 306 -28.61 3.72 -8.97
CA THR A 306 -27.28 4.30 -9.13
C THR A 306 -27.29 5.77 -8.72
N PHE A 307 -26.54 6.11 -7.66
CA PHE A 307 -26.35 7.49 -7.21
C PHE A 307 -25.50 8.22 -8.25
N ALA A 308 -26.11 9.18 -8.98
CA ALA A 308 -25.45 9.81 -10.12
C ALA A 308 -25.92 11.25 -10.34
N ALA A 309 -25.01 12.09 -10.81
CA ALA A 309 -25.27 13.49 -11.14
C ALA A 309 -24.97 13.76 -12.61
N LYS A 310 -25.86 14.46 -13.28
CA LYS A 310 -25.60 15.07 -14.59
C LYS A 310 -24.91 16.41 -14.40
N PHE A 311 -23.92 16.71 -15.20
CA PHE A 311 -23.20 17.97 -15.18
C PHE A 311 -22.76 18.38 -16.59
N LYS A 312 -22.54 19.66 -16.78
CA LYS A 312 -21.97 20.18 -18.04
C LYS A 312 -20.45 20.28 -17.91
N LYS A 313 -19.75 19.72 -18.89
CA LYS A 313 -18.31 19.90 -19.05
C LYS A 313 -17.97 21.33 -19.46
N SER A 314 -16.71 21.73 -19.34
CA SER A 314 -16.21 23.02 -19.79
C SER A 314 -16.48 23.31 -21.29
N ASN A 315 -16.66 22.27 -22.10
CA ASN A 315 -17.00 22.36 -23.53
C ASN A 315 -18.52 22.38 -23.79
N GLY A 316 -19.35 22.62 -22.77
CA GLY A 316 -20.83 22.67 -22.87
C GLY A 316 -21.54 21.33 -23.00
N LYS A 317 -20.81 20.22 -23.24
CA LYS A 317 -21.42 18.90 -23.37
C LYS A 317 -21.87 18.35 -22.00
N GLU A 318 -23.06 17.76 -21.98
CA GLU A 318 -23.55 17.04 -20.79
C GLU A 318 -22.74 15.77 -20.59
N ASP A 319 -22.45 15.49 -19.33
CA ASP A 319 -21.82 14.25 -18.87
C ASP A 319 -22.47 13.78 -17.59
N GLN A 320 -22.25 12.52 -17.24
CA GLN A 320 -22.84 11.90 -16.07
C GLN A 320 -21.75 11.30 -15.19
N LEU A 321 -21.75 11.68 -13.92
CA LEU A 321 -20.85 11.13 -12.92
C LEU A 321 -21.61 10.19 -12.01
N THR A 322 -21.13 8.96 -11.86
CA THR A 322 -21.70 7.92 -11.03
C THR A 322 -20.85 7.67 -9.80
N LEU A 323 -21.49 7.33 -8.69
CA LEU A 323 -20.80 6.79 -7.53
C LEU A 323 -20.28 5.39 -7.82
N LEU A 324 -19.03 5.12 -7.49
CA LEU A 324 -18.44 3.78 -7.56
C LEU A 324 -19.07 2.88 -6.50
N LYS A 325 -19.33 1.62 -6.86
CA LYS A 325 -19.69 0.55 -5.93
C LYS A 325 -18.49 -0.37 -5.78
N LEU A 326 -18.09 -0.67 -4.56
CA LEU A 326 -16.92 -1.54 -4.28
C LEU A 326 -17.07 -2.89 -4.96
N ALA A 327 -18.19 -3.56 -4.73
CA ALA A 327 -18.41 -4.93 -5.21
C ALA A 327 -18.36 -5.08 -6.74
N SER A 328 -18.80 -4.08 -7.49
CA SER A 328 -18.83 -4.14 -8.96
C SER A 328 -17.62 -3.46 -9.63
N SER A 329 -17.02 -2.47 -8.96
CA SER A 329 -15.92 -1.70 -9.53
C SER A 329 -14.55 -2.31 -9.22
N PHE A 330 -14.46 -3.17 -8.20
CA PHE A 330 -13.22 -3.81 -7.75
C PHE A 330 -13.42 -5.33 -7.64
N PRO A 331 -13.51 -6.04 -8.78
CA PRO A 331 -13.52 -7.50 -8.78
C PRO A 331 -12.21 -8.02 -8.18
N PHE A 332 -12.23 -9.27 -7.69
CA PHE A 332 -11.02 -9.93 -7.23
C PHE A 332 -9.93 -9.87 -8.31
N LEU A 333 -8.76 -9.42 -7.92
CA LEU A 333 -7.59 -9.35 -8.78
C LEU A 333 -6.47 -10.15 -8.15
N GLN A 334 -6.05 -11.22 -8.84
CA GLN A 334 -4.93 -12.02 -8.37
C GLN A 334 -3.66 -11.17 -8.30
N TYR A 335 -3.01 -11.19 -7.14
CA TYR A 335 -1.77 -10.45 -6.92
C TYR A 335 -0.56 -11.32 -7.25
N THR A 336 0.38 -10.75 -8.00
CA THR A 336 1.67 -11.38 -8.26
C THR A 336 2.70 -10.79 -7.30
N GLN A 337 3.06 -11.57 -6.27
CA GLN A 337 4.06 -11.18 -5.28
C GLN A 337 5.45 -11.01 -5.91
N ILE A 338 6.24 -10.07 -5.36
CA ILE A 338 7.66 -9.95 -5.71
C ILE A 338 8.43 -11.16 -5.16
N LYS A 339 9.40 -11.64 -5.90
CA LYS A 339 10.35 -12.64 -5.38
C LYS A 339 11.29 -11.97 -4.39
N GLY A 340 11.54 -12.63 -3.25
CA GLY A 340 12.29 -12.05 -2.13
C GLY A 340 13.74 -11.70 -2.45
N ASP A 341 14.36 -12.48 -3.33
CA ASP A 341 15.74 -12.38 -3.77
C ASP A 341 15.99 -11.36 -4.90
N MET A 342 14.93 -10.75 -5.44
CA MET A 342 15.07 -9.77 -6.52
C MET A 342 15.44 -8.39 -5.99
N ASN A 343 16.57 -7.87 -6.46
CA ASN A 343 17.09 -6.54 -6.13
C ASN A 343 16.88 -5.59 -7.32
N PRO A 344 16.13 -4.47 -7.18
CA PRO A 344 15.85 -3.55 -8.28
C PRO A 344 17.08 -2.74 -8.74
N PHE A 345 18.17 -2.77 -8.01
CA PHE A 345 19.44 -2.13 -8.36
C PHE A 345 20.42 -3.08 -9.04
N ASP A 346 20.12 -4.38 -9.05
CA ASP A 346 20.93 -5.40 -9.71
C ASP A 346 20.59 -5.49 -11.20
N ALA A 347 21.61 -5.44 -12.04
CA ALA A 347 21.51 -5.56 -13.50
C ALA A 347 20.90 -6.91 -13.92
N ASP A 348 21.23 -7.99 -13.23
CA ASP A 348 20.75 -9.35 -13.54
C ASP A 348 19.24 -9.49 -13.26
N CYS A 349 18.71 -8.71 -12.32
CA CYS A 349 17.29 -8.67 -12.00
C CYS A 349 16.46 -7.81 -12.97
N ARG A 350 17.09 -7.08 -13.89
CA ARG A 350 16.43 -6.12 -14.80
C ARG A 350 15.34 -6.76 -15.66
N LEU A 351 15.57 -7.94 -16.19
CA LEU A 351 14.58 -8.66 -17.00
C LEU A 351 13.33 -9.03 -16.19
N TYR A 352 13.51 -9.45 -14.94
CA TYR A 352 12.41 -9.76 -14.04
C TYR A 352 11.54 -8.52 -13.77
N PHE A 353 12.14 -7.40 -13.41
CA PHE A 353 11.40 -6.15 -13.16
C PHE A 353 10.70 -5.61 -14.40
N ASN A 354 11.33 -5.74 -15.59
CA ASN A 354 10.70 -5.38 -16.85
C ASN A 354 9.44 -6.22 -17.12
N LYS A 355 9.50 -7.54 -16.95
CA LYS A 355 8.33 -8.43 -17.09
C LYS A 355 7.24 -8.08 -16.08
N ARG A 356 7.61 -7.83 -14.81
CA ARG A 356 6.69 -7.45 -13.75
C ARG A 356 6.00 -6.11 -14.06
N MET A 357 6.73 -5.11 -14.53
CA MET A 357 6.19 -3.81 -14.94
C MET A 357 5.21 -3.94 -16.11
N LYS A 358 5.55 -4.74 -17.14
CA LYS A 358 4.63 -5.02 -18.26
C LYS A 358 3.32 -5.64 -17.79
N SER A 359 3.38 -6.61 -16.88
CA SER A 359 2.18 -7.25 -16.31
C SER A 359 1.33 -6.26 -15.53
N LYS A 360 1.92 -5.43 -14.68
CA LYS A 360 1.23 -4.36 -13.95
C LYS A 360 0.61 -3.35 -14.91
N MET A 361 1.35 -2.96 -15.95
CA MET A 361 0.88 -2.00 -16.95
C MET A 361 -0.26 -2.56 -17.79
N LEU A 362 -0.23 -3.84 -18.17
CA LEU A 362 -1.32 -4.48 -18.90
C LEU A 362 -2.64 -4.42 -18.12
N VAL A 363 -2.61 -4.63 -16.81
CA VAL A 363 -3.80 -4.46 -15.93
C VAL A 363 -4.27 -3.00 -15.96
N THR A 364 -3.36 -2.04 -15.83
CA THR A 364 -3.66 -0.59 -15.90
C THR A 364 -4.29 -0.22 -17.24
N LEU A 365 -3.83 -0.82 -18.32
CA LEU A 365 -4.36 -0.64 -19.69
C LEU A 365 -5.61 -1.51 -19.97
N LYS A 366 -6.26 -2.03 -18.94
CA LYS A 366 -7.49 -2.83 -19.02
C LYS A 366 -7.35 -4.08 -19.93
N GLY A 367 -6.21 -4.75 -19.86
CA GLY A 367 -5.92 -5.95 -20.64
C GLY A 367 -5.67 -5.72 -22.14
N ARG A 368 -5.60 -4.48 -22.62
CA ARG A 368 -5.45 -4.14 -24.05
C ARG A 368 -4.00 -4.28 -24.50
N LYS A 369 -3.64 -5.39 -25.13
CA LYS A 369 -2.29 -5.65 -25.66
C LYS A 369 -1.82 -4.60 -26.67
N SER A 370 -2.72 -4.04 -27.49
CA SER A 370 -2.41 -2.95 -28.43
C SER A 370 -1.92 -1.67 -27.74
N LEU A 371 -2.50 -1.33 -26.58
CA LEU A 371 -2.04 -0.19 -25.78
C LEU A 371 -0.73 -0.48 -25.06
N LEU A 372 -0.50 -1.73 -24.66
CA LEU A 372 0.78 -2.14 -24.09
C LEU A 372 1.90 -2.01 -25.13
N TYR A 373 1.64 -2.48 -26.36
CA TYR A 373 2.58 -2.31 -27.47
C TYR A 373 2.88 -0.83 -27.74
N LEU A 374 1.84 0.01 -27.77
CA LEU A 374 2.00 1.45 -27.95
C LEU A 374 2.85 2.09 -26.86
N TRP A 375 2.59 1.74 -25.60
CA TRP A 375 3.36 2.18 -24.46
C TRP A 375 4.85 1.79 -24.55
N GLU A 376 5.15 0.57 -25.01
CA GLU A 376 6.54 0.13 -25.24
C GLU A 376 7.19 0.87 -26.39
N LYS A 377 6.48 1.03 -27.54
CA LYS A 377 6.95 1.76 -28.72
C LYS A 377 7.31 3.21 -28.40
N GLN A 378 6.60 3.85 -27.47
CA GLN A 378 6.86 5.21 -27.00
C GLN A 378 7.97 5.30 -25.96
N GLY A 379 8.76 4.24 -25.73
CA GLY A 379 9.79 4.22 -24.68
C GLY A 379 9.22 4.35 -23.26
N ARG A 380 7.94 3.97 -23.07
CA ARG A 380 7.21 4.02 -21.79
C ARG A 380 6.99 5.44 -21.25
N LYS A 381 7.16 6.46 -22.09
CA LYS A 381 7.05 7.87 -21.75
C LYS A 381 5.86 8.54 -22.45
N CYS A 382 5.33 9.57 -21.84
CA CYS A 382 4.36 10.44 -22.47
C CYS A 382 5.04 11.33 -23.50
N PRO A 383 4.65 11.32 -24.79
CA PRO A 383 5.30 12.12 -25.83
C PRO A 383 5.13 13.64 -25.63
N ILE A 384 4.19 14.07 -24.79
CA ILE A 384 3.92 15.50 -24.55
C ILE A 384 4.82 16.08 -23.45
N CYS A 385 4.94 15.41 -22.31
CA CYS A 385 5.71 15.91 -21.16
C CYS A 385 7.03 15.17 -20.94
N GLY A 386 7.34 14.11 -21.69
CA GLY A 386 8.56 13.30 -21.52
C GLY A 386 8.59 12.41 -20.27
N GLU A 387 7.64 12.58 -19.35
CA GLU A 387 7.55 11.82 -18.10
C GLU A 387 7.09 10.37 -18.33
N PRO A 388 7.52 9.42 -17.48
CA PRO A 388 7.08 8.03 -17.56
C PRO A 388 5.57 7.89 -17.41
N ILE A 389 4.95 7.05 -18.24
CA ILE A 389 3.57 6.59 -18.06
C ILE A 389 3.61 5.32 -17.21
N ASP A 390 3.24 5.46 -15.95
CA ASP A 390 3.24 4.40 -14.94
C ASP A 390 1.83 3.94 -14.53
N THR A 391 1.76 3.09 -13.52
CA THR A 391 0.49 2.55 -13.01
C THR A 391 -0.26 3.54 -12.10
N HIS A 392 0.31 4.68 -11.77
CA HIS A 392 -0.23 5.64 -10.79
C HIS A 392 -0.93 6.82 -11.45
N LYS A 393 -0.48 7.21 -12.63
CA LYS A 393 -1.06 8.35 -13.37
C LYS A 393 -2.16 7.88 -14.33
N ALA A 394 -3.25 8.62 -14.38
CA ALA A 394 -4.31 8.39 -15.34
C ALA A 394 -3.81 8.66 -16.78
N TRP A 395 -4.23 7.88 -17.72
CA TRP A 395 -3.81 7.93 -19.11
C TRP A 395 -5.00 8.09 -20.06
N ASN A 396 -4.71 8.56 -21.27
CA ASN A 396 -5.66 8.68 -22.37
C ASN A 396 -5.00 8.29 -23.68
N VAL A 397 -5.83 7.99 -24.70
CA VAL A 397 -5.36 7.74 -26.07
C VAL A 397 -5.68 8.97 -26.90
N MET A 398 -4.68 9.56 -27.51
CA MET A 398 -4.81 10.72 -28.39
C MET A 398 -4.57 10.29 -29.84
N PRO A 399 -5.59 10.37 -30.70
CA PRO A 399 -5.38 10.19 -32.14
C PRO A 399 -4.54 11.37 -32.69
N THR A 400 -3.57 11.06 -33.50
CA THR A 400 -2.67 12.03 -34.14
C THR A 400 -2.33 11.58 -35.55
N VAL A 401 -1.68 12.44 -36.33
CA VAL A 401 -1.13 12.12 -37.66
C VAL A 401 0.40 12.30 -37.54
N GLN A 402 1.15 11.24 -37.85
CA GLN A 402 2.60 11.28 -37.97
C GLN A 402 2.99 10.77 -39.34
N ASP A 403 3.80 11.50 -40.05
CA ASP A 403 4.25 11.16 -41.43
C ASP A 403 3.07 10.83 -42.37
N GLY A 404 1.98 11.63 -42.29
CA GLY A 404 0.77 11.45 -43.10
C GLY A 404 -0.11 10.26 -42.69
N ARG A 405 0.28 9.45 -41.71
CA ARG A 405 -0.47 8.28 -41.25
C ARG A 405 -1.19 8.55 -39.92
N LYS A 406 -2.45 8.12 -39.85
CA LYS A 406 -3.22 8.17 -38.61
C LYS A 406 -2.62 7.19 -37.59
N CYS A 407 -2.22 7.68 -36.44
CA CYS A 407 -1.72 6.86 -35.34
C CYS A 407 -2.32 7.30 -33.99
N ASN A 408 -2.13 6.50 -32.97
CA ASN A 408 -2.56 6.80 -31.61
C ASN A 408 -1.34 6.99 -30.72
N LEU A 409 -1.45 7.93 -29.79
CA LEU A 409 -0.45 8.13 -28.72
C LEU A 409 -1.09 7.84 -27.37
N LEU A 410 -0.36 7.13 -26.52
CA LEU A 410 -0.72 6.97 -25.11
C LEU A 410 -0.10 8.14 -24.34
N ILE A 411 -0.92 8.91 -23.63
CA ILE A 411 -0.49 10.12 -22.95
C ILE A 411 -1.14 10.22 -21.57
N HIS A 412 -0.59 11.04 -20.67
CA HIS A 412 -1.25 11.33 -19.39
C HIS A 412 -2.59 12.05 -19.63
N ASP A 413 -3.58 11.78 -18.77
CA ASP A 413 -4.89 12.43 -18.85
C ASP A 413 -4.80 13.97 -18.73
N GLU A 414 -3.87 14.46 -17.92
CA GLU A 414 -3.58 15.88 -17.77
C GLU A 414 -3.02 16.49 -19.05
N CYS A 415 -2.05 15.82 -19.68
CA CYS A 415 -1.50 16.23 -20.97
C CYS A 415 -2.57 16.23 -22.08
N PHE A 416 -3.47 15.24 -22.07
CA PHE A 416 -4.61 15.19 -22.99
C PHE A 416 -5.56 16.36 -22.80
N LYS A 417 -5.84 16.77 -21.57
CA LYS A 417 -6.68 17.95 -21.27
C LYS A 417 -6.03 19.25 -21.71
N LEU A 418 -4.73 19.40 -21.49
CA LEU A 418 -3.97 20.57 -21.90
C LEU A 418 -3.90 20.70 -23.43
N SER A 419 -3.62 19.62 -24.16
CA SER A 419 -3.57 19.64 -25.63
C SER A 419 -4.91 20.03 -26.26
N ARG A 420 -6.04 19.64 -25.64
CA ARG A 420 -7.37 20.05 -26.10
C ARG A 420 -7.71 21.52 -25.83
N LYS A 421 -7.21 22.08 -24.73
CA LYS A 421 -7.37 23.53 -24.44
C LYS A 421 -6.64 24.38 -25.48
N ASN A 422 -5.41 23.99 -25.82
CA ASN A 422 -4.59 24.72 -26.78
C ASN A 422 -5.12 24.65 -28.22
N ASN A 423 -5.77 23.54 -28.60
CA ASN A 423 -6.41 23.41 -29.91
C ASN A 423 -7.80 24.06 -29.96
N GLY A 424 -8.44 24.35 -28.83
CA GLY A 424 -9.72 25.09 -28.76
C GLY A 424 -9.57 26.62 -28.86
N ASN A 425 -8.39 27.16 -28.61
CA ASN A 425 -8.09 28.60 -28.70
C ASN A 425 -7.51 29.03 -30.08
N LYS A 426 -7.47 28.09 -31.04
CA LYS A 426 -7.04 28.36 -32.45
C LYS A 426 -8.21 28.32 -33.46
N LYS A 427 -9.43 28.62 -32.98
CA LYS A 427 -10.59 28.85 -33.88
C LYS A 427 -11.20 30.18 -33.56
#